data_75047ee5fde3c947ec35bd8d5fa0b741
#
_entry.id   75047ee5fde3c947ec35bd8d5fa0b741
#
_cell.length_a   1.000
_cell.length_b   1.000
_cell.length_c   1.000
_cell.angle_alpha   90.00
_cell.angle_beta   90.00
_cell.angle_gamma   90.00
#
_symmetry.space_group_name_H-M   'P 1'
#
loop_
_entity.id
_entity.type
_entity.pdbx_description
1 polymer ?
#
loop_
_entity_poly.entity_id
_entity_poly.type
_entity_poly.pdbx_seq_one_letter_code
_entity_poly.pdbx_strand_id
1 'polypeptide(L)'
;MLKQKISFYLDDITTQNGRSINIAIAFLVIASAVSFVAQTFDISNDVRLSLNSLDNTILGTFVLEYLLRLWCAEEKLKYCFSLYAIIDLLAILPFLLGAINLPFLRLLRWFRILRLIRLIESRSLFDHKTEDIAILFRILFTLFAIVFIFSGLIYQVEHPINPKFDNFLDAFYYSIFTMTTVGYSGVTPQSETGKLVTVLMVLTGIALIPVQLGELFKRLVVTANQSDRDPANQNSANQTSVICSSCGLSTHDTDAKFCKVCGTKL
;
A
#
# COMPACT_ATOMS: atom_id res chain seq x y z
N MET A 1 22.96 19.73 -15.09
CA MET A 1 23.34 18.32 -15.26
C MET A 1 23.23 17.50 -13.95
N LEU A 2 23.83 17.93 -12.82
CA LEU A 2 23.77 17.15 -11.57
C LEU A 2 22.35 17.06 -11.01
N LYS A 3 21.62 18.18 -10.97
CA LYS A 3 20.22 18.26 -10.52
C LYS A 3 19.29 17.30 -11.27
N GLN A 4 19.40 17.25 -12.61
CA GLN A 4 18.60 16.35 -13.46
C GLN A 4 18.94 14.87 -13.24
N LYS A 5 20.23 14.56 -13.04
CA LYS A 5 20.65 13.18 -12.71
C LYS A 5 20.13 12.71 -11.37
N ILE A 6 20.18 13.56 -10.34
CA ILE A 6 19.68 13.20 -9.00
C ILE A 6 18.17 13.04 -9.01
N SER A 7 17.42 13.96 -9.63
CA SER A 7 15.96 13.82 -9.81
C SER A 7 15.61 12.53 -10.54
N PHE A 8 16.34 12.23 -11.63
CA PHE A 8 16.13 11.00 -12.39
C PHE A 8 16.31 9.75 -11.52
N TYR A 9 17.37 9.65 -10.71
CA TYR A 9 17.58 8.49 -9.84
C TYR A 9 16.62 8.40 -8.64
N LEU A 10 16.07 9.51 -8.17
CA LEU A 10 15.10 9.52 -7.06
C LEU A 10 13.67 9.18 -7.51
N ASP A 11 13.32 9.52 -8.76
CA ASP A 11 11.98 9.32 -9.31
C ASP A 11 11.91 8.13 -10.29
N ASP A 12 13.06 7.67 -10.80
CA ASP A 12 13.12 6.60 -11.79
C ASP A 12 13.10 5.22 -11.14
N ILE A 13 12.17 4.41 -11.60
CA ILE A 13 11.96 3.02 -11.16
C ILE A 13 12.56 2.04 -12.20
N THR A 14 12.91 2.52 -13.38
CA THR A 14 13.33 1.68 -14.51
C THR A 14 14.82 1.34 -14.45
N THR A 15 15.65 2.24 -13.89
CA THR A 15 17.08 1.97 -13.71
C THR A 15 17.34 1.15 -12.45
N GLN A 16 18.30 0.23 -12.54
CA GLN A 16 18.72 -0.62 -11.43
C GLN A 16 19.11 0.20 -10.17
N ASN A 17 19.79 1.33 -10.37
CA ASN A 17 20.21 2.22 -9.28
C ASN A 17 19.01 2.94 -8.63
N GLY A 18 18.06 3.46 -9.43
CA GLY A 18 16.85 4.10 -8.90
C GLY A 18 15.99 3.11 -8.11
N ARG A 19 15.85 1.87 -8.63
CA ARG A 19 15.15 0.79 -7.92
C ARG A 19 15.80 0.46 -6.58
N SER A 20 17.12 0.36 -6.53
CA SER A 20 17.86 0.08 -5.29
C SER A 20 17.68 1.18 -4.24
N ILE A 21 17.68 2.45 -4.64
CA ILE A 21 17.42 3.60 -3.76
C ILE A 21 16.00 3.53 -3.20
N ASN A 22 14.99 3.30 -4.04
CA ASN A 22 13.61 3.21 -3.60
C ASN A 22 13.36 2.01 -2.66
N ILE A 23 14.00 0.86 -2.91
CA ILE A 23 13.96 -0.31 -2.00
C ILE A 23 14.64 0.04 -0.67
N ALA A 24 15.78 0.72 -0.67
CA ALA A 24 16.46 1.16 0.55
C ALA A 24 15.58 2.12 1.38
N ILE A 25 14.92 3.08 0.73
CA ILE A 25 13.97 3.99 1.39
C ILE A 25 12.80 3.19 2.00
N ALA A 26 12.23 2.23 1.24
CA ALA A 26 11.16 1.37 1.72
C ALA A 26 11.59 0.56 2.95
N PHE A 27 12.78 0.00 2.92
CA PHE A 27 13.37 -0.72 4.06
C PHE A 27 13.53 0.18 5.29
N LEU A 28 14.00 1.41 5.12
CA LEU A 28 14.13 2.38 6.21
C LEU A 28 12.79 2.76 6.82
N VAL A 29 11.73 2.90 6.00
CA VAL A 29 10.38 3.18 6.49
C VAL A 29 9.86 2.00 7.32
N ILE A 30 10.04 0.77 6.85
CA ILE A 30 9.64 -0.44 7.59
C ILE A 30 10.46 -0.56 8.88
N ALA A 31 11.77 -0.34 8.84
CA ALA A 31 12.63 -0.39 10.02
C ALA A 31 12.20 0.64 11.07
N SER A 32 11.84 1.87 10.65
CA SER A 32 11.29 2.89 11.54
C SER A 32 9.94 2.48 12.15
N ALA A 33 9.07 1.82 11.39
CA ALA A 33 7.79 1.32 11.90
C ALA A 33 7.99 0.19 12.93
N VAL A 34 8.90 -0.73 12.65
CA VAL A 34 9.25 -1.83 13.58
C VAL A 34 9.89 -1.28 14.86
N SER A 35 10.82 -0.33 14.73
CA SER A 35 11.44 0.35 15.89
C SER A 35 10.40 1.04 16.75
N PHE A 36 9.42 1.71 16.12
CA PHE A 36 8.29 2.32 16.81
C PHE A 36 7.51 1.29 17.63
N VAL A 37 7.10 0.18 17.03
CA VAL A 37 6.36 -0.89 17.72
C VAL A 37 7.19 -1.44 18.88
N ALA A 38 8.48 -1.73 18.67
CA ALA A 38 9.37 -2.25 19.69
C ALA A 38 9.48 -1.32 20.91
N GLN A 39 9.45 -0.02 20.70
CA GLN A 39 9.53 0.99 21.77
C GLN A 39 8.25 1.08 22.64
N THR A 40 7.14 0.51 22.19
CA THR A 40 5.89 0.45 22.98
C THR A 40 5.88 -0.66 24.03
N PHE A 41 6.82 -1.58 23.95
CA PHE A 41 6.97 -2.65 24.94
C PHE A 41 7.96 -2.28 26.04
N ASP A 42 7.88 -3.01 27.17
CA ASP A 42 8.86 -2.91 28.25
C ASP A 42 10.18 -3.56 27.83
N ILE A 43 11.08 -2.74 27.33
CA ILE A 43 12.43 -3.14 26.89
C ILE A 43 13.49 -2.57 27.84
N SER A 44 14.66 -3.23 27.92
CA SER A 44 15.77 -2.75 28.70
C SER A 44 16.25 -1.37 28.22
N ASN A 45 16.78 -0.56 29.15
CA ASN A 45 17.24 0.80 28.85
C ASN A 45 18.31 0.82 27.75
N ASP A 46 19.19 -0.18 27.68
CA ASP A 46 20.25 -0.27 26.68
C ASP A 46 19.67 -0.46 25.27
N VAL A 47 18.67 -1.32 25.14
CA VAL A 47 17.96 -1.54 23.87
C VAL A 47 17.19 -0.28 23.47
N ARG A 48 16.54 0.39 24.42
CA ARG A 48 15.83 1.65 24.17
C ARG A 48 16.75 2.75 23.67
N LEU A 49 17.95 2.88 24.25
CA LEU A 49 18.96 3.83 23.76
C LEU A 49 19.44 3.51 22.35
N SER A 50 19.67 2.23 22.07
CA SER A 50 20.07 1.76 20.74
C SER A 50 19.00 2.04 19.69
N LEU A 51 17.73 1.76 19.99
CA LEU A 51 16.59 2.05 19.09
C LEU A 51 16.42 3.55 18.87
N ASN A 52 16.57 4.38 19.89
CA ASN A 52 16.51 5.84 19.75
C ASN A 52 17.63 6.36 18.84
N SER A 53 18.84 5.84 18.97
CA SER A 53 19.97 6.19 18.10
C SER A 53 19.71 5.80 16.65
N LEU A 54 19.19 4.60 16.45
CA LEU A 54 18.80 4.09 15.14
C LEU A 54 17.70 4.97 14.52
N ASP A 55 16.66 5.30 15.26
CA ASP A 55 15.57 6.18 14.81
C ASP A 55 16.09 7.56 14.41
N ASN A 56 16.99 8.15 15.20
CA ASN A 56 17.58 9.46 14.88
C ASN A 56 18.41 9.40 13.59
N THR A 57 19.13 8.31 13.35
CA THR A 57 19.89 8.09 12.11
C THR A 57 18.95 7.93 10.90
N ILE A 58 17.89 7.16 11.05
CA ILE A 58 16.85 6.99 10.01
C ILE A 58 16.20 8.35 9.72
N LEU A 59 15.83 9.12 10.74
CA LEU A 59 15.24 10.45 10.57
C LEU A 59 16.19 11.41 9.86
N GLY A 60 17.48 11.42 10.22
CA GLY A 60 18.50 12.21 9.53
C GLY A 60 18.61 11.88 8.04
N THR A 61 18.54 10.58 7.71
CA THR A 61 18.53 10.11 6.32
C THR A 61 17.31 10.62 5.56
N PHE A 62 16.15 10.62 6.20
CA PHE A 62 14.92 11.14 5.59
C PHE A 62 14.93 12.66 5.43
N VAL A 63 15.52 13.40 6.37
CA VAL A 63 15.73 14.85 6.19
C VAL A 63 16.59 15.11 4.96
N LEU A 64 17.69 14.38 4.81
CA LEU A 64 18.56 14.50 3.65
C LEU A 64 17.81 14.17 2.33
N GLU A 65 17.07 13.10 2.32
CA GLU A 65 16.22 12.71 1.17
C GLU A 65 15.22 13.80 0.81
N TYR A 66 14.48 14.33 1.80
CA TYR A 66 13.50 15.38 1.58
C TYR A 66 14.14 16.65 1.01
N LEU A 67 15.28 17.07 1.57
CA LEU A 67 16.03 18.24 1.10
C LEU A 67 16.54 18.03 -0.33
N LEU A 68 17.01 16.84 -0.67
CA LEU A 68 17.45 16.51 -2.02
C LEU A 68 16.29 16.58 -3.02
N ARG A 69 15.12 16.05 -2.68
CA ARG A 69 13.92 16.13 -3.53
C ARG A 69 13.44 17.56 -3.69
N LEU A 70 13.39 18.34 -2.61
CA LEU A 70 13.03 19.75 -2.64
C LEU A 70 14.02 20.56 -3.50
N TRP A 71 15.31 20.25 -3.41
CA TRP A 71 16.32 20.89 -4.24
C TRP A 71 16.18 20.53 -5.71
N CYS A 72 15.80 19.28 -6.01
CA CYS A 72 15.60 18.79 -7.37
C CYS A 72 14.27 19.25 -8.00
N ALA A 73 13.27 19.61 -7.22
CA ALA A 73 11.98 20.06 -7.72
C ALA A 73 12.10 21.31 -8.59
N GLU A 74 11.43 21.34 -9.75
CA GLU A 74 11.34 22.50 -10.63
C GLU A 74 10.47 23.58 -10.01
N GLU A 75 9.28 23.21 -9.53
CA GLU A 75 8.32 24.08 -8.82
C GLU A 75 8.32 23.74 -7.32
N LYS A 76 9.19 24.38 -6.54
CA LYS A 76 9.37 24.10 -5.11
C LYS A 76 8.10 24.24 -4.29
N LEU A 77 7.30 25.28 -4.55
CA LEU A 77 6.05 25.51 -3.84
C LEU A 77 5.03 24.41 -4.12
N LYS A 78 4.86 24.03 -5.37
CA LYS A 78 3.94 22.95 -5.76
C LYS A 78 4.37 21.60 -5.17
N TYR A 79 5.69 21.35 -5.09
CA TYR A 79 6.21 20.17 -4.43
C TYR A 79 5.89 20.17 -2.94
N CYS A 80 6.15 21.28 -2.21
CA CYS A 80 5.84 21.39 -0.78
C CYS A 80 4.36 21.18 -0.44
N PHE A 81 3.45 21.58 -1.34
CA PHE A 81 2.00 21.38 -1.17
C PHE A 81 1.51 20.02 -1.73
N SER A 82 2.38 19.19 -2.24
CA SER A 82 2.00 17.82 -2.61
C SER A 82 1.72 16.99 -1.34
N LEU A 83 0.72 16.10 -1.42
CA LEU A 83 0.30 15.27 -0.28
C LEU A 83 1.47 14.51 0.35
N TYR A 84 2.34 13.94 -0.48
CA TYR A 84 3.51 13.17 -0.04
C TYR A 84 4.58 14.04 0.62
N ALA A 85 4.85 15.21 0.07
CA ALA A 85 5.80 16.15 0.67
C ALA A 85 5.30 16.69 2.02
N ILE A 86 3.99 16.89 2.17
CA ILE A 86 3.38 17.29 3.46
C ILE A 86 3.53 16.16 4.49
N ILE A 87 3.26 14.90 4.11
CA ILE A 87 3.43 13.74 4.98
C ILE A 87 4.88 13.60 5.42
N ASP A 88 5.82 13.70 4.48
CA ASP A 88 7.25 13.64 4.79
C ASP A 88 7.67 14.80 5.69
N LEU A 89 7.21 16.01 5.41
CA LEU A 89 7.49 17.19 6.22
C LEU A 89 6.96 17.04 7.65
N LEU A 90 5.70 16.62 7.82
CA LEU A 90 5.11 16.37 9.14
C LEU A 90 5.89 15.32 9.93
N ALA A 91 6.41 14.30 9.27
CA ALA A 91 7.18 13.25 9.92
C ALA A 91 8.61 13.70 10.32
N ILE A 92 9.23 14.67 9.60
CA ILE A 92 10.57 15.20 9.92
C ILE A 92 10.51 16.44 10.82
N LEU A 93 9.37 17.13 10.85
CA LEU A 93 9.20 18.38 11.59
C LEU A 93 9.64 18.30 13.06
N PRO A 94 9.30 17.23 13.83
CA PRO A 94 9.74 17.09 15.21
C PRO A 94 11.26 17.01 15.37
N PHE A 95 11.94 16.44 14.38
CA PHE A 95 13.40 16.36 14.38
C PHE A 95 14.04 17.73 14.10
N LEU A 96 13.48 18.48 13.13
CA LEU A 96 13.94 19.83 12.81
C LEU A 96 13.70 20.84 13.93
N LEU A 97 12.56 20.70 14.63
CA LEU A 97 12.16 21.56 15.74
C LEU A 97 12.62 21.03 17.11
N GLY A 98 13.37 19.93 17.15
CA GLY A 98 13.75 19.23 18.38
C GLY A 98 14.57 20.07 19.39
N ALA A 99 15.11 21.22 18.98
CA ALA A 99 15.70 22.22 19.86
C ALA A 99 14.66 23.02 20.68
N ILE A 100 13.37 22.94 20.33
CA ILE A 100 12.27 23.67 20.96
C ILE A 100 11.47 22.66 21.80
N ASN A 101 11.53 22.78 23.12
CA ASN A 101 10.83 21.92 24.08
C ASN A 101 9.31 22.18 24.09
N LEU A 102 8.60 21.93 22.99
CA LEU A 102 7.15 22.02 22.93
C LEU A 102 6.54 20.63 23.14
N PRO A 103 5.60 20.46 24.09
CA PRO A 103 4.92 19.17 24.32
C PRO A 103 4.24 18.62 23.06
N PHE A 104 3.75 19.52 22.21
CA PHE A 104 3.13 19.20 20.93
C PHE A 104 4.07 18.49 19.94
N LEU A 105 5.38 18.75 20.01
CA LEU A 105 6.37 18.08 19.14
C LEU A 105 6.48 16.58 19.41
N ARG A 106 6.13 16.13 20.62
CA ARG A 106 6.04 14.69 20.91
C ARG A 106 4.94 14.01 20.11
N LEU A 107 3.80 14.68 19.94
CA LEU A 107 2.70 14.17 19.14
C LEU A 107 3.09 14.06 17.66
N LEU A 108 3.89 15.01 17.15
CA LEU A 108 4.32 15.00 15.75
C LEU A 108 5.28 13.85 15.42
N ARG A 109 6.00 13.27 16.40
CA ARG A 109 6.85 12.10 16.14
C ARG A 109 6.07 10.91 15.57
N TRP A 110 4.78 10.82 15.86
CA TRP A 110 3.92 9.74 15.44
C TRP A 110 3.52 9.83 13.98
N PHE A 111 3.58 11.02 13.38
CA PHE A 111 3.32 11.18 11.95
C PHE A 111 4.32 10.46 11.06
N ARG A 112 5.47 9.98 11.62
CA ARG A 112 6.40 9.10 10.89
C ARG A 112 5.71 7.83 10.36
N ILE A 113 4.67 7.33 11.05
CA ILE A 113 3.88 6.17 10.62
C ILE A 113 3.17 6.44 9.29
N LEU A 114 2.76 7.69 9.04
CA LEU A 114 2.10 8.08 7.79
C LEU A 114 3.00 7.87 6.55
N ARG A 115 4.31 7.73 6.74
CA ARG A 115 5.23 7.39 5.62
C ARG A 115 4.93 6.03 5.00
N LEU A 116 4.25 5.13 5.72
CA LEU A 116 3.78 3.87 5.14
C LEU A 116 2.84 4.10 3.94
N ILE A 117 2.13 5.24 3.89
CA ILE A 117 1.28 5.62 2.75
C ILE A 117 2.12 5.70 1.47
N ARG A 118 3.36 6.19 1.55
CA ARG A 118 4.27 6.28 0.41
C ARG A 118 4.66 4.92 -0.14
N LEU A 119 4.76 3.88 0.71
CA LEU A 119 5.06 2.53 0.26
C LEU A 119 3.91 1.92 -0.56
N ILE A 120 2.67 2.33 -0.28
CA ILE A 120 1.49 1.85 -1.00
C ILE A 120 1.57 2.22 -2.49
N GLU A 121 2.10 3.39 -2.81
CA GLU A 121 2.20 3.88 -4.18
C GLU A 121 3.51 3.49 -4.88
N SER A 122 4.52 3.03 -4.13
CA SER A 122 5.80 2.67 -4.72
C SER A 122 5.65 1.45 -5.64
N ARG A 123 5.63 1.68 -6.95
CA ARG A 123 5.59 0.63 -7.98
C ARG A 123 6.88 -0.22 -8.00
N SER A 124 7.95 0.26 -7.35
CA SER A 124 9.27 -0.40 -7.36
C SER A 124 9.35 -1.68 -6.54
N LEU A 125 8.42 -1.88 -5.58
CA LEU A 125 8.37 -3.09 -4.76
C LEU A 125 7.72 -4.28 -5.50
N PHE A 126 7.00 -4.01 -6.60
CA PHE A 126 6.20 -5.02 -7.29
C PHE A 126 6.70 -5.16 -8.73
N ASP A 127 7.49 -6.19 -9.00
CA ASP A 127 8.06 -6.46 -10.32
C ASP A 127 7.01 -7.09 -11.27
N HIS A 128 7.13 -6.74 -12.55
CA HIS A 128 6.17 -7.05 -13.61
C HIS A 128 6.01 -8.54 -14.00
N LYS A 129 6.73 -9.45 -13.37
CA LYS A 129 6.75 -10.85 -13.82
C LYS A 129 5.57 -11.73 -13.34
N THR A 130 4.82 -11.26 -12.35
CA THR A 130 3.62 -11.95 -11.83
C THR A 130 2.59 -10.91 -11.42
N GLU A 131 1.93 -10.30 -12.41
CA GLU A 131 1.02 -9.17 -12.22
C GLU A 131 -0.07 -9.43 -11.17
N ASP A 132 -0.65 -10.64 -11.15
CA ASP A 132 -1.77 -10.97 -10.26
C ASP A 132 -1.33 -11.07 -8.79
N ILE A 133 -0.18 -11.71 -8.51
CA ILE A 133 0.36 -11.84 -7.15
C ILE A 133 0.79 -10.47 -6.61
N ALA A 134 1.41 -9.64 -7.46
CA ALA A 134 1.82 -8.29 -7.08
C ALA A 134 0.63 -7.40 -6.70
N ILE A 135 -0.48 -7.52 -7.42
CA ILE A 135 -1.72 -6.78 -7.13
C ILE A 135 -2.34 -7.26 -5.81
N LEU A 136 -2.46 -8.56 -5.60
CA LEU A 136 -2.95 -9.12 -4.34
C LEU A 136 -2.12 -8.63 -3.16
N PHE A 137 -0.79 -8.71 -3.28
CA PHE A 137 0.11 -8.24 -2.23
C PHE A 137 -0.05 -6.73 -1.97
N ARG A 138 -0.20 -5.92 -3.03
CA ARG A 138 -0.44 -4.48 -2.90
C ARG A 138 -1.74 -4.19 -2.15
N ILE A 139 -2.83 -4.90 -2.46
CA ILE A 139 -4.12 -4.76 -1.77
C ILE A 139 -3.97 -5.10 -0.29
N LEU A 140 -3.40 -6.27 0.03
CA LEU A 140 -3.19 -6.71 1.40
C LEU A 140 -2.27 -5.75 2.18
N PHE A 141 -1.19 -5.30 1.54
CA PHE A 141 -0.28 -4.32 2.14
C PHE A 141 -0.97 -2.97 2.40
N THR A 142 -1.83 -2.51 1.48
CA THR A 142 -2.60 -1.28 1.67
C THR A 142 -3.54 -1.38 2.86
N LEU A 143 -4.29 -2.48 2.97
CA LEU A 143 -5.18 -2.72 4.10
C LEU A 143 -4.39 -2.80 5.42
N PHE A 144 -3.29 -3.55 5.43
CA PHE A 144 -2.40 -3.63 6.58
C PHE A 144 -1.86 -2.26 7.00
N ALA A 145 -1.37 -1.46 6.05
CA ALA A 145 -0.81 -0.14 6.34
C ALA A 145 -1.86 0.82 6.92
N ILE A 146 -3.10 0.78 6.43
CA ILE A 146 -4.20 1.59 6.96
C ILE A 146 -4.50 1.19 8.40
N VAL A 147 -4.67 -0.10 8.67
CA VAL A 147 -4.90 -0.61 10.04
C VAL A 147 -3.74 -0.21 10.94
N PHE A 148 -2.50 -0.37 10.48
CA PHE A 148 -1.29 -0.03 11.25
C PHE A 148 -1.23 1.47 11.59
N ILE A 149 -1.57 2.35 10.65
CA ILE A 149 -1.60 3.80 10.87
C ILE A 149 -2.65 4.18 11.92
N PHE A 150 -3.88 3.68 11.77
CA PHE A 150 -4.94 3.97 12.73
C PHE A 150 -4.63 3.39 14.12
N SER A 151 -4.04 2.20 14.19
CA SER A 151 -3.57 1.60 15.44
C SER A 151 -2.55 2.49 16.15
N GLY A 152 -1.59 3.05 15.41
CA GLY A 152 -0.62 3.97 15.96
C GLY A 152 -1.24 5.26 16.48
N LEU A 153 -2.23 5.81 15.78
CA LEU A 153 -2.97 7.00 16.21
C LEU A 153 -3.80 6.72 17.47
N ILE A 154 -4.51 5.59 17.51
CA ILE A 154 -5.30 5.18 18.68
C ILE A 154 -4.38 4.93 19.88
N TYR A 155 -3.30 4.17 19.70
CA TYR A 155 -2.32 3.93 20.76
C TYR A 155 -1.82 5.25 21.35
N GLN A 156 -1.46 6.20 20.51
CA GLN A 156 -0.92 7.49 20.94
C GLN A 156 -1.90 8.29 21.80
N VAL A 157 -3.17 8.27 21.43
CA VAL A 157 -4.20 9.06 22.11
C VAL A 157 -4.71 8.36 23.38
N GLU A 158 -4.83 7.03 23.35
CA GLU A 158 -5.42 6.26 24.44
C GLU A 158 -4.42 5.82 25.49
N HIS A 159 -3.19 5.42 25.12
CA HIS A 159 -2.19 4.90 26.05
C HIS A 159 -1.96 5.76 27.30
N PRO A 160 -1.94 7.11 27.23
CA PRO A 160 -1.73 7.95 28.41
C PRO A 160 -2.87 7.94 29.43
N ILE A 161 -4.08 7.54 29.02
CA ILE A 161 -5.32 7.69 29.82
C ILE A 161 -6.08 6.39 30.00
N ASN A 162 -5.83 5.40 29.16
CA ASN A 162 -6.57 4.14 29.14
C ASN A 162 -5.59 2.95 29.30
N PRO A 163 -5.52 2.34 30.51
CA PRO A 163 -4.59 1.25 30.79
C PRO A 163 -4.85 -0.02 29.96
N LYS A 164 -5.97 -0.10 29.24
CA LYS A 164 -6.23 -1.22 28.33
C LYS A 164 -5.48 -1.13 27.01
N PHE A 165 -4.88 0.02 26.71
CA PHE A 165 -3.97 0.24 25.58
C PHE A 165 -2.54 0.34 26.10
N ASP A 166 -2.05 -0.76 26.69
CA ASP A 166 -0.73 -0.80 27.32
C ASP A 166 0.41 -0.72 26.28
N ASN A 167 0.24 -1.40 25.15
CA ASN A 167 1.20 -1.44 24.07
C ASN A 167 0.52 -1.29 22.70
N PHE A 168 1.34 -1.19 21.65
CA PHE A 168 0.84 -1.05 20.28
C PHE A 168 -0.04 -2.21 19.83
N LEU A 169 0.24 -3.44 20.27
CA LEU A 169 -0.54 -4.61 19.85
C LEU A 169 -1.99 -4.56 20.36
N ASP A 170 -2.25 -3.96 21.52
CA ASP A 170 -3.62 -3.78 22.03
C ASP A 170 -4.42 -2.86 21.09
N ALA A 171 -3.80 -1.77 20.65
CA ALA A 171 -4.41 -0.85 19.71
C ALA A 171 -4.56 -1.49 18.32
N PHE A 172 -3.59 -2.30 17.88
CA PHE A 172 -3.63 -3.01 16.62
C PHE A 172 -4.72 -4.08 16.60
N TYR A 173 -4.82 -4.85 17.68
CA TYR A 173 -5.87 -5.82 17.89
C TYR A 173 -7.25 -5.16 17.86
N TYR A 174 -7.43 -4.08 18.63
CA TYR A 174 -8.65 -3.28 18.60
C TYR A 174 -9.01 -2.80 17.20
N SER A 175 -8.04 -2.26 16.46
CA SER A 175 -8.25 -1.69 15.14
C SER A 175 -8.68 -2.74 14.12
N ILE A 176 -8.05 -3.93 14.13
CA ILE A 176 -8.44 -5.05 13.26
C ILE A 176 -9.88 -5.46 13.54
N PHE A 177 -10.21 -5.75 14.81
CA PHE A 177 -11.54 -6.25 15.17
C PHE A 177 -12.64 -5.23 14.92
N THR A 178 -12.34 -3.95 15.08
CA THR A 178 -13.27 -2.85 14.80
C THR A 178 -13.45 -2.65 13.28
N MET A 179 -12.36 -2.62 12.53
CA MET A 179 -12.39 -2.37 11.09
C MET A 179 -13.01 -3.54 10.32
N THR A 180 -12.83 -4.77 10.79
CA THR A 180 -13.46 -5.97 10.24
C THR A 180 -14.91 -6.18 10.71
N THR A 181 -15.46 -5.26 11.52
CA THR A 181 -16.82 -5.31 12.07
C THR A 181 -17.12 -6.50 13.00
N VAL A 182 -16.08 -7.20 13.46
CA VAL A 182 -16.23 -8.31 14.42
C VAL A 182 -16.58 -7.77 15.82
N GLY A 183 -15.97 -6.64 16.23
CA GLY A 183 -16.31 -5.91 17.45
C GLY A 183 -15.90 -6.56 18.78
N TYR A 184 -15.24 -7.70 18.75
CA TYR A 184 -14.85 -8.47 19.94
C TYR A 184 -13.43 -8.13 20.39
N SER A 185 -13.16 -6.88 20.77
CA SER A 185 -11.82 -6.52 21.27
C SER A 185 -11.73 -6.47 22.80
N GLY A 186 -12.83 -6.32 23.52
CA GLY A 186 -12.83 -6.11 24.99
C GLY A 186 -12.18 -4.79 25.42
N VAL A 187 -11.64 -4.04 24.47
CA VAL A 187 -10.96 -2.76 24.63
C VAL A 187 -11.68 -1.71 23.80
N THR A 188 -11.95 -0.56 24.39
CA THR A 188 -12.65 0.56 23.71
C THR A 188 -11.99 1.87 24.08
N PRO A 189 -11.87 2.84 23.14
CA PRO A 189 -11.37 4.17 23.43
C PRO A 189 -12.23 4.88 24.48
N GLN A 190 -11.57 5.55 25.39
CA GLN A 190 -12.22 6.36 26.44
C GLN A 190 -12.17 7.84 26.13
N SER A 191 -11.11 8.30 25.43
CA SER A 191 -10.97 9.71 25.06
C SER A 191 -11.90 10.12 23.92
N GLU A 192 -12.31 11.36 23.91
CA GLU A 192 -13.09 11.94 22.80
C GLU A 192 -12.29 11.90 21.48
N THR A 193 -10.99 12.18 21.55
CA THR A 193 -10.08 12.10 20.39
C THR A 193 -9.95 10.66 19.89
N GLY A 194 -9.81 9.67 20.78
CA GLY A 194 -9.75 8.25 20.40
C GLY A 194 -11.04 7.78 19.76
N LYS A 195 -12.21 8.21 20.27
CA LYS A 195 -13.51 7.95 19.64
C LYS A 195 -13.59 8.55 18.25
N LEU A 196 -13.13 9.81 18.07
CA LEU A 196 -13.09 10.47 16.75
C LEU A 196 -12.18 9.71 15.77
N VAL A 197 -10.97 9.35 16.20
CA VAL A 197 -10.04 8.55 15.37
C VAL A 197 -10.67 7.21 14.99
N THR A 198 -11.39 6.57 15.91
CA THR A 198 -12.11 5.32 15.63
C THR A 198 -13.21 5.50 14.58
N VAL A 199 -13.99 6.57 14.67
CA VAL A 199 -15.01 6.88 13.65
C VAL A 199 -14.36 7.08 12.28
N LEU A 200 -13.27 7.84 12.20
CA LEU A 200 -12.53 8.04 10.95
C LEU A 200 -11.97 6.72 10.41
N MET A 201 -11.44 5.86 11.30
CA MET A 201 -10.96 4.53 10.94
C MET A 201 -12.06 3.67 10.32
N VAL A 202 -13.23 3.60 10.96
CA VAL A 202 -14.37 2.80 10.50
C VAL A 202 -14.88 3.32 9.16
N LEU A 203 -15.05 4.65 9.02
CA LEU A 203 -15.47 5.26 7.75
C LEU A 203 -14.46 4.97 6.62
N THR A 204 -13.17 5.03 6.92
CA THR A 204 -12.10 4.69 5.96
C THR A 204 -12.18 3.21 5.58
N GLY A 205 -12.41 2.31 6.53
CA GLY A 205 -12.58 0.87 6.28
C GLY A 205 -13.78 0.57 5.38
N ILE A 206 -14.95 1.14 5.73
CA ILE A 206 -16.17 0.98 4.94
C ILE A 206 -16.00 1.48 3.50
N ALA A 207 -15.24 2.57 3.30
CA ALA A 207 -15.01 3.11 1.97
C ALA A 207 -13.98 2.31 1.16
N LEU A 208 -12.88 1.88 1.78
CA LEU A 208 -11.73 1.31 1.07
C LEU A 208 -11.81 -0.21 0.89
N ILE A 209 -12.34 -0.96 1.87
CA ILE A 209 -12.40 -2.43 1.79
C ILE A 209 -13.20 -2.90 0.56
N PRO A 210 -14.43 -2.41 0.29
CA PRO A 210 -15.19 -2.82 -0.89
C PRO A 210 -14.50 -2.46 -2.21
N VAL A 211 -13.82 -1.30 -2.27
CA VAL A 211 -13.08 -0.85 -3.46
C VAL A 211 -11.93 -1.81 -3.75
N GLN A 212 -11.14 -2.15 -2.74
CA GLN A 212 -10.01 -3.06 -2.87
C GLN A 212 -10.44 -4.49 -3.23
N LEU A 213 -11.52 -4.98 -2.60
CA LEU A 213 -12.10 -6.29 -2.94
C LEU A 213 -12.67 -6.30 -4.35
N GLY A 214 -13.32 -5.22 -4.79
CA GLY A 214 -13.83 -5.07 -6.15
C GLY A 214 -12.73 -5.15 -7.21
N GLU A 215 -11.59 -4.53 -6.95
CA GLU A 215 -10.40 -4.64 -7.81
C GLU A 215 -9.86 -6.07 -7.89
N LEU A 216 -9.81 -6.76 -6.74
CA LEU A 216 -9.40 -8.16 -6.66
C LEU A 216 -10.35 -9.06 -7.47
N PHE A 217 -11.66 -8.95 -7.25
CA PHE A 217 -12.66 -9.74 -7.99
C PHE A 217 -12.59 -9.49 -9.49
N LYS A 218 -12.48 -8.24 -9.93
CA LYS A 218 -12.34 -7.89 -11.35
C LYS A 218 -11.14 -8.60 -11.97
N ARG A 219 -10.02 -8.66 -11.29
CA ARG A 219 -8.80 -9.33 -11.75
C ARG A 219 -8.98 -10.84 -11.83
N LEU A 220 -9.52 -11.46 -10.78
CA LEU A 220 -9.78 -12.90 -10.76
C LEU A 220 -10.69 -13.33 -11.92
N VAL A 221 -11.74 -12.57 -12.22
CA VAL A 221 -12.64 -12.84 -13.34
C VAL A 221 -11.94 -12.68 -14.69
N VAL A 222 -11.08 -11.66 -14.85
CA VAL A 222 -10.32 -11.46 -16.09
C VAL A 222 -9.33 -12.59 -16.29
N THR A 223 -8.61 -13.02 -15.26
CA THR A 223 -7.63 -14.12 -15.32
C THR A 223 -8.33 -15.45 -15.61
N ALA A 224 -9.48 -15.75 -14.98
CA ALA A 224 -10.28 -16.92 -15.27
C ALA A 224 -10.75 -16.94 -16.75
N ASN A 225 -11.25 -15.82 -17.25
CA ASN A 225 -11.70 -15.71 -18.65
C ASN A 225 -10.53 -15.77 -19.67
N GLN A 226 -9.30 -15.44 -19.26
CA GLN A 226 -8.11 -15.57 -20.12
C GLN A 226 -7.63 -17.03 -20.17
N SER A 227 -7.74 -17.77 -19.07
CA SER A 227 -7.43 -19.22 -19.06
C SER A 227 -8.37 -20.02 -19.97
N ASP A 228 -9.65 -19.59 -20.08
CA ASP A 228 -10.60 -20.19 -21.03
C ASP A 228 -10.38 -19.73 -22.49
N ARG A 229 -9.54 -18.70 -22.69
CA ARG A 229 -9.16 -18.17 -23.99
C ARG A 229 -7.77 -18.59 -24.45
N ASP A 230 -7.15 -19.60 -23.85
CA ASP A 230 -5.92 -20.18 -24.38
C ASP A 230 -6.17 -20.58 -25.85
N PRO A 231 -5.38 -20.03 -26.81
CA PRO A 231 -5.56 -20.34 -28.23
C PRO A 231 -5.35 -21.83 -28.55
N ALA A 232 -4.76 -22.59 -27.61
CA ALA A 232 -4.63 -24.03 -27.73
C ALA A 232 -5.94 -24.79 -27.52
N ASN A 233 -6.96 -24.17 -26.91
CA ASN A 233 -8.28 -24.79 -26.70
C ASN A 233 -9.38 -24.16 -27.59
N GLN A 234 -9.02 -23.19 -28.43
CA GLN A 234 -9.84 -22.85 -29.56
C GLN A 234 -9.69 -24.01 -30.55
N ASN A 235 -10.69 -24.86 -30.55
CA ASN A 235 -10.91 -25.93 -31.50
C ASN A 235 -10.88 -25.43 -32.96
N SER A 236 -9.74 -24.93 -33.40
CA SER A 236 -9.41 -24.88 -34.83
C SER A 236 -9.24 -26.30 -35.40
N ALA A 237 -9.24 -27.32 -34.56
CA ALA A 237 -9.12 -28.71 -34.94
C ALA A 237 -10.47 -29.31 -35.41
N ASN A 238 -11.59 -28.63 -35.18
CA ASN A 238 -12.92 -29.21 -35.51
C ASN A 238 -13.73 -28.39 -36.51
N GLN A 239 -13.09 -27.53 -37.30
CA GLN A 239 -13.78 -26.89 -38.45
C GLN A 239 -13.25 -27.43 -39.75
N THR A 240 -14.04 -28.16 -40.47
CA THR A 240 -13.77 -28.54 -41.85
C THR A 240 -14.19 -27.40 -42.78
N SER A 241 -13.32 -27.07 -43.74
CA SER A 241 -13.56 -26.08 -44.80
C SER A 241 -14.47 -26.63 -45.89
N VAL A 242 -15.61 -27.25 -45.52
CA VAL A 242 -16.61 -27.69 -46.47
C VAL A 242 -17.48 -26.50 -46.83
N ILE A 243 -17.42 -26.05 -48.08
CA ILE A 243 -18.24 -24.96 -48.57
C ILE A 243 -19.65 -25.48 -48.88
N CYS A 244 -20.65 -24.90 -48.24
CA CYS A 244 -22.04 -25.24 -48.56
C CYS A 244 -22.37 -24.80 -49.99
N SER A 245 -22.81 -25.73 -50.82
CA SER A 245 -23.16 -25.50 -52.20
C SER A 245 -24.39 -24.59 -52.41
N SER A 246 -25.23 -24.44 -51.37
CA SER A 246 -26.46 -23.65 -51.45
C SER A 246 -26.29 -22.20 -50.96
N CYS A 247 -25.53 -21.94 -49.87
CA CYS A 247 -25.41 -20.59 -49.27
C CYS A 247 -23.97 -20.07 -49.20
N GLY A 248 -22.98 -20.86 -49.63
CA GLY A 248 -21.57 -20.43 -49.66
C GLY A 248 -20.87 -20.37 -48.29
N LEU A 249 -21.50 -20.78 -47.19
CA LEU A 249 -20.85 -20.78 -45.88
C LEU A 249 -19.70 -21.80 -45.85
N SER A 250 -18.52 -21.35 -45.43
CA SER A 250 -17.28 -22.13 -45.49
C SER A 250 -16.83 -22.75 -44.14
N THR A 251 -17.53 -22.46 -43.05
CA THR A 251 -17.17 -22.93 -41.70
C THR A 251 -18.25 -23.77 -41.09
N HIS A 252 -18.01 -25.08 -41.00
CA HIS A 252 -18.90 -26.07 -40.39
C HIS A 252 -18.15 -26.90 -39.37
N ASP A 253 -18.84 -27.46 -38.39
CA ASP A 253 -18.25 -28.40 -37.46
C ASP A 253 -17.89 -29.70 -38.19
N THR A 254 -16.84 -30.39 -37.72
CA THR A 254 -16.31 -31.61 -38.40
C THR A 254 -17.31 -32.75 -38.51
N ASP A 255 -18.31 -32.77 -37.67
CA ASP A 255 -19.38 -33.77 -37.62
C ASP A 255 -20.70 -33.25 -38.24
N ALA A 256 -20.70 -32.05 -38.82
CA ALA A 256 -21.89 -31.43 -39.39
C ALA A 256 -22.34 -32.19 -40.66
N LYS A 257 -23.56 -32.74 -40.62
CA LYS A 257 -24.20 -33.38 -41.78
C LYS A 257 -25.06 -32.42 -42.59
N PHE A 258 -25.39 -31.27 -42.01
CA PHE A 258 -26.23 -30.23 -42.60
C PHE A 258 -25.65 -28.84 -42.35
N CYS A 259 -25.84 -27.93 -43.29
CA CYS A 259 -25.41 -26.54 -43.12
C CYS A 259 -26.20 -25.86 -42.01
N LYS A 260 -25.49 -25.25 -41.05
CA LYS A 260 -26.07 -24.54 -39.89
C LYS A 260 -26.86 -23.29 -40.25
N VAL A 261 -26.76 -22.78 -41.49
CA VAL A 261 -27.43 -21.55 -41.92
C VAL A 261 -28.66 -21.90 -42.80
N CYS A 262 -28.50 -22.76 -43.81
CA CYS A 262 -29.59 -23.06 -44.76
C CYS A 262 -30.18 -24.47 -44.66
N GLY A 263 -29.64 -25.33 -43.78
CA GLY A 263 -30.12 -26.69 -43.59
C GLY A 263 -29.81 -27.65 -44.74
N THR A 264 -29.09 -27.24 -45.80
CA THR A 264 -28.70 -28.12 -46.92
C THR A 264 -27.73 -29.18 -46.44
N LYS A 265 -27.84 -30.39 -46.92
CA LYS A 265 -26.90 -31.47 -46.62
C LYS A 265 -25.51 -31.14 -47.18
N LEU A 266 -24.49 -31.24 -46.33
CA LEU A 266 -23.10 -30.98 -46.68
C LEU A 266 -22.44 -32.16 -47.35
#